data_fe111566d1e4a041772d77af5e8ecb96
#
_entry.id   fe111566d1e4a041772d77af5e8ecb96
#
_cell.length_a   1.000
_cell.length_b   1.000
_cell.length_c   1.000
_cell.angle_alpha   90.00
_cell.angle_beta   90.00
_cell.angle_gamma   90.00
#
_symmetry.space_group_name_H-M   'P 1'
#
loop_
_entity.id
_entity.type
_entity.pdbx_description
1 polymer ?
#
loop_
_entity_poly.entity_id
_entity_poly.type
_entity_poly.pdbx_seq_one_letter_code
_entity_poly.pdbx_strand_id
1 'polypeptide(L)'
;MINPTKVDVQIKEFSKEQLIDISKDIHKQGVAVFYNQKLNETEYTSVMKKFGECETPNLFMNPKEHPEIFLVTGKKVDGKKIGMFGDTELGWHSNGNSRHLIDKILIALYCVKEDINTTLSVCN
;
A
#
# COMPACT_ATOMS: atom_id res chain seq x y z
N MET A 1 -21.50 5.05 -4.00
CA MET A 1 -20.33 5.93 -4.20
C MET A 1 -19.39 5.73 -3.02
N ILE A 2 -18.12 5.40 -3.26
CA ILE A 2 -17.13 5.25 -2.19
C ILE A 2 -16.83 6.64 -1.63
N ASN A 3 -16.94 6.79 -0.31
CA ASN A 3 -16.55 8.02 0.39
C ASN A 3 -15.36 7.67 1.30
N PRO A 4 -14.12 7.91 0.84
CA PRO A 4 -12.94 7.50 1.58
C PRO A 4 -12.81 8.23 2.91
N THR A 5 -12.42 7.54 3.96
CA THR A 5 -11.96 8.16 5.20
C THR A 5 -10.69 8.95 4.90
N LYS A 6 -10.70 10.25 5.17
CA LYS A 6 -9.57 11.16 4.92
C LYS A 6 -8.87 11.48 6.24
N VAL A 7 -7.57 11.24 6.28
CA VAL A 7 -6.76 11.46 7.49
C VAL A 7 -5.56 12.34 7.15
N ASP A 8 -5.41 13.45 7.85
CA ASP A 8 -4.33 14.43 7.65
C ASP A 8 -3.39 14.50 8.87
N VAL A 9 -3.18 13.36 9.52
CA VAL A 9 -2.21 13.18 10.61
C VAL A 9 -1.19 12.14 10.19
N GLN A 10 0.05 12.26 10.65
CA GLN A 10 1.09 11.28 10.31
C GLN A 10 0.71 9.91 10.89
N ILE A 11 0.51 8.93 10.01
CA ILE A 11 0.05 7.59 10.40
C ILE A 11 0.99 6.90 11.38
N LYS A 12 2.28 7.24 11.36
CA LYS A 12 3.27 6.69 12.29
C LYS A 12 3.05 7.10 13.76
N GLU A 13 2.30 8.18 13.99
CA GLU A 13 1.97 8.69 15.32
C GLU A 13 0.80 7.95 15.96
N PHE A 14 0.05 7.17 15.18
CA PHE A 14 -1.10 6.44 15.69
C PHE A 14 -0.70 5.23 16.53
N SER A 15 -1.44 5.05 17.62
CA SER A 15 -1.38 3.82 18.41
C SER A 15 -1.95 2.63 17.61
N LYS A 16 -1.69 1.43 18.09
CA LYS A 16 -2.25 0.20 17.49
C LYS A 16 -3.79 0.22 17.55
N GLU A 17 -4.36 0.68 18.64
CA GLU A 17 -5.81 0.77 18.85
C GLU A 17 -6.46 1.72 17.85
N GLN A 18 -5.86 2.89 17.63
CA GLN A 18 -6.33 3.86 16.63
C GLN A 18 -6.28 3.28 15.22
N LEU A 19 -5.23 2.53 14.88
CA LEU A 19 -5.12 1.87 13.57
C LEU A 19 -6.13 0.73 13.41
N ILE A 20 -6.46 0.00 14.48
CA ILE A 20 -7.52 -1.00 14.47
C ILE A 20 -8.89 -0.35 14.18
N ASP A 21 -9.17 0.80 14.77
CA ASP A 21 -10.43 1.51 14.51
C ASP A 21 -10.50 2.03 13.07
N ILE A 22 -9.40 2.57 12.56
CA ILE A 22 -9.29 2.93 11.13
C ILE A 22 -9.47 1.70 10.23
N SER A 23 -8.96 0.55 10.59
CA SER A 23 -9.15 -0.69 9.85
C SER A 23 -10.63 -1.09 9.76
N LYS A 24 -11.41 -0.90 10.82
CA LYS A 24 -12.87 -1.11 10.79
C LYS A 24 -13.56 -0.14 9.80
N ASP A 25 -13.12 1.11 9.79
CA ASP A 25 -13.63 2.10 8.84
C ASP A 25 -13.28 1.74 7.40
N ILE A 26 -12.05 1.26 7.15
CA ILE A 26 -11.64 0.78 5.82
C ILE A 26 -12.54 -0.37 5.36
N HIS A 27 -12.81 -1.34 6.23
CA HIS A 27 -13.71 -2.45 5.88
C HIS A 27 -15.14 -1.99 5.57
N LYS A 28 -15.60 -0.93 6.21
CA LYS A 28 -16.94 -0.37 5.99
C LYS A 28 -17.01 0.51 4.74
N GLN A 29 -16.00 1.34 4.51
CA GLN A 29 -15.98 2.33 3.43
C GLN A 29 -15.26 1.84 2.17
N GLY A 30 -14.45 0.80 2.27
CA GLY A 30 -13.63 0.23 1.20
C GLY A 30 -12.24 0.84 1.08
N VAL A 31 -12.02 2.09 1.54
CA VAL A 31 -10.73 2.79 1.39
C VAL A 31 -10.55 3.89 2.45
N ALA A 32 -9.31 4.10 2.89
CA ALA A 32 -8.89 5.28 3.62
C ALA A 32 -7.71 5.94 2.89
N VAL A 33 -7.64 7.27 2.93
CA VAL A 33 -6.58 8.05 2.30
C VAL A 33 -5.89 8.91 3.35
N PHE A 34 -4.59 8.70 3.51
CA PHE A 34 -3.74 9.45 4.42
C PHE A 34 -2.93 10.46 3.62
N TYR A 35 -3.18 11.73 3.83
CA TYR A 35 -2.52 12.82 3.12
C TYR A 35 -1.20 13.20 3.79
N ASN A 36 -0.30 13.80 3.01
CA ASN A 36 0.92 14.46 3.49
C ASN A 36 1.84 13.56 4.32
N GLN A 37 1.84 12.25 4.07
CA GLN A 37 2.63 11.29 4.83
C GLN A 37 4.11 11.37 4.47
N LYS A 38 4.98 11.27 5.51
CA LYS A 38 6.44 11.23 5.35
C LYS A 38 6.98 10.01 6.09
N LEU A 39 7.23 8.95 5.33
CA LEU A 39 7.68 7.66 5.85
C LEU A 39 8.89 7.18 5.06
N ASN A 40 9.90 6.67 5.76
CA ASN A 40 10.89 5.80 5.15
C ASN A 40 10.39 4.35 5.14
N GLU A 41 11.12 3.43 4.51
CA GLU A 41 10.73 2.03 4.37
C GLU A 41 10.53 1.34 5.73
N THR A 42 11.40 1.62 6.70
CA THR A 42 11.31 1.07 8.07
C THR A 42 10.08 1.59 8.80
N GLU A 43 9.80 2.89 8.72
CA GLU A 43 8.60 3.49 9.32
C GLU A 43 7.33 2.94 8.67
N TYR A 44 7.30 2.84 7.34
CA TYR A 44 6.18 2.29 6.60
C TYR A 44 5.88 0.85 7.01
N THR A 45 6.90 -0.01 7.01
CA THR A 45 6.77 -1.40 7.45
C THR A 45 6.30 -1.52 8.89
N SER A 46 6.89 -0.71 9.79
CA SER A 46 6.51 -0.69 11.21
C SER A 46 5.03 -0.33 11.41
N VAL A 47 4.54 0.67 10.66
CA VAL A 47 3.13 1.06 10.71
C VAL A 47 2.24 -0.06 10.17
N MET A 48 2.59 -0.66 9.03
CA MET A 48 1.77 -1.73 8.44
C MET A 48 1.66 -2.95 9.35
N LYS A 49 2.72 -3.31 10.05
CA LYS A 49 2.72 -4.40 11.06
C LYS A 49 1.78 -4.13 12.25
N LYS A 50 1.42 -2.88 12.52
CA LYS A 50 0.40 -2.59 13.54
C LYS A 50 -1.02 -2.96 13.10
N PHE A 51 -1.30 -2.94 11.78
CA PHE A 51 -2.59 -3.41 11.25
C PHE A 51 -2.71 -4.93 11.28
N GLY A 52 -1.62 -5.65 11.10
CA GLY A 52 -1.60 -7.11 11.09
C GLY A 52 -0.28 -7.67 10.59
N GLU A 53 -0.27 -8.97 10.38
CA GLU A 53 0.86 -9.65 9.77
C GLU A 53 1.00 -9.25 8.30
N CYS A 54 2.20 -8.83 7.91
CA CYS A 54 2.49 -8.48 6.53
C CYS A 54 2.88 -9.74 5.74
N GLU A 55 2.28 -9.94 4.58
CA GLU A 55 2.75 -10.94 3.64
C GLU A 55 4.14 -10.57 3.12
N THR A 56 4.95 -11.60 2.93
CA THR A 56 6.29 -11.46 2.33
C THR A 56 6.29 -12.21 1.01
N PRO A 57 5.89 -11.56 -0.10
CA PRO A 57 5.94 -12.19 -1.40
C PRO A 57 7.41 -12.46 -1.74
N ASN A 58 7.73 -13.70 -2.04
CA ASN A 58 9.10 -14.12 -2.40
C ASN A 58 9.43 -13.66 -3.82
N LEU A 59 9.65 -12.36 -3.97
CA LEU A 59 9.98 -11.73 -5.23
C LEU A 59 11.42 -11.21 -5.17
N PHE A 60 12.21 -11.57 -6.14
CA PHE A 60 13.62 -11.15 -6.24
C PHE A 60 13.82 -9.62 -6.38
N MET A 61 12.74 -8.88 -6.63
CA MET A 61 12.72 -7.41 -6.75
C MET A 61 12.38 -6.69 -5.46
N ASN A 62 12.07 -7.40 -4.37
CA ASN A 62 11.76 -6.75 -3.10
C ASN A 62 13.03 -6.21 -2.44
N PRO A 63 12.96 -5.09 -1.70
CA PRO A 63 14.06 -4.62 -0.90
C PRO A 63 14.52 -5.69 0.08
N LYS A 64 15.83 -5.94 0.17
CA LYS A 64 16.37 -7.02 1.01
C LYS A 64 16.07 -6.83 2.50
N GLU A 65 16.07 -5.59 2.96
CA GLU A 65 15.84 -5.24 4.36
C GLU A 65 14.35 -5.19 4.72
N HIS A 66 13.49 -5.03 3.70
CA HIS A 66 12.04 -4.96 3.84
C HIS A 66 11.36 -5.83 2.78
N PRO A 67 11.45 -7.17 2.91
CA PRO A 67 10.94 -8.10 1.90
C PRO A 67 9.41 -8.08 1.76
N GLU A 68 8.70 -7.51 2.72
CA GLU A 68 7.27 -7.27 2.68
C GLU A 68 6.86 -6.07 1.80
N ILE A 69 7.81 -5.22 1.38
CA ILE A 69 7.55 -4.11 0.47
C ILE A 69 7.59 -4.57 -0.97
N PHE A 70 6.58 -4.19 -1.71
CA PHE A 70 6.48 -4.43 -3.13
C PHE A 70 6.68 -3.11 -3.90
N LEU A 71 7.72 -3.05 -4.73
CA LEU A 71 8.02 -1.84 -5.49
C LEU A 71 7.15 -1.74 -6.75
N VAL A 72 6.29 -0.72 -6.78
CA VAL A 72 5.51 -0.34 -7.96
C VAL A 72 6.24 0.79 -8.66
N THR A 73 7.01 0.47 -9.70
CA THR A 73 7.80 1.46 -10.45
C THR A 73 8.20 0.95 -11.82
N GLY A 74 8.19 1.82 -12.81
CA GLY A 74 8.76 1.57 -14.14
C GLY A 74 10.27 1.83 -14.22
N LYS A 75 10.92 2.26 -13.12
CA LYS A 75 12.34 2.60 -13.10
C LYS A 75 13.22 1.39 -13.43
N LYS A 76 14.30 1.67 -14.17
CA LYS A 76 15.37 0.71 -14.46
C LYS A 76 16.67 1.18 -13.83
N VAL A 77 17.47 0.24 -13.34
CA VAL A 77 18.85 0.45 -12.89
C VAL A 77 19.73 -0.47 -13.72
N ASP A 78 20.75 0.06 -14.36
CA ASP A 78 21.64 -0.66 -15.29
C ASP A 78 20.86 -1.45 -16.36
N GLY A 79 19.80 -0.84 -16.89
CA GLY A 79 18.91 -1.44 -17.89
C GLY A 79 17.94 -2.51 -17.37
N LYS A 80 18.02 -2.90 -16.11
CA LYS A 80 17.16 -3.89 -15.47
C LYS A 80 16.01 -3.23 -14.71
N LYS A 81 14.81 -3.76 -14.86
CA LYS A 81 13.64 -3.34 -14.07
C LYS A 81 13.89 -3.63 -12.58
N ILE A 82 13.54 -2.66 -11.72
CA ILE A 82 13.61 -2.80 -10.26
C ILE A 82 12.23 -2.94 -9.60
N GLY A 83 11.16 -2.90 -10.40
CA GLY A 83 9.78 -3.09 -9.95
C GLY A 83 9.02 -4.02 -10.88
N MET A 84 7.89 -4.52 -10.41
CA MET A 84 7.10 -5.54 -11.10
C MET A 84 6.36 -4.98 -12.32
N PHE A 85 5.87 -3.76 -12.23
CA PHE A 85 5.07 -3.16 -13.28
C PHE A 85 5.94 -2.36 -14.25
N GLY A 86 5.47 -2.24 -15.48
CA GLY A 86 6.10 -1.38 -16.48
C GLY A 86 5.62 0.06 -16.38
N ASP A 87 5.80 0.75 -17.46
CA ASP A 87 5.46 2.16 -17.70
C ASP A 87 4.09 2.28 -18.44
N THR A 88 3.27 1.24 -18.41
CA THR A 88 1.95 1.21 -19.03
C THR A 88 0.85 1.34 -17.98
N GLU A 89 -0.31 1.76 -18.42
CA GLU A 89 -1.51 1.78 -17.56
C GLU A 89 -1.82 0.39 -17.02
N LEU A 90 -2.14 0.32 -15.75
CA LEU A 90 -2.59 -0.89 -15.09
C LEU A 90 -4.13 -0.91 -15.09
N GLY A 91 -4.70 -1.89 -15.78
CA GLY A 91 -6.15 -2.07 -15.84
C GLY A 91 -6.78 -2.40 -14.48
N TRP A 92 -8.10 -2.38 -14.43
CA TRP A 92 -8.86 -2.77 -13.24
C TRP A 92 -8.51 -4.19 -12.78
N HIS A 93 -8.15 -4.33 -11.53
CA HIS A 93 -7.79 -5.61 -10.91
C HIS A 93 -8.05 -5.57 -9.40
N SER A 94 -8.06 -6.74 -8.78
CA SER A 94 -8.04 -6.87 -7.32
C SER A 94 -6.71 -7.46 -6.87
N ASN A 95 -6.18 -6.96 -5.77
CA ASN A 95 -4.99 -7.51 -5.15
C ASN A 95 -5.36 -8.63 -4.15
N GLY A 96 -4.44 -9.56 -3.92
CA GLY A 96 -4.62 -10.61 -2.92
C GLY A 96 -5.58 -11.74 -3.30
N ASN A 97 -6.05 -11.80 -4.55
CA ASN A 97 -7.09 -12.72 -5.02
C ASN A 97 -6.61 -14.18 -5.20
N SER A 98 -5.36 -14.47 -4.99
CA SER A 98 -4.79 -15.78 -5.31
C SER A 98 -4.80 -16.79 -4.16
N ARG A 99 -5.30 -16.44 -2.99
CA ARG A 99 -5.23 -17.32 -1.82
C ARG A 99 -6.46 -17.23 -0.91
N HIS A 100 -6.78 -18.33 -0.29
CA HIS A 100 -7.94 -18.65 0.53
C HIS A 100 -8.17 -17.80 1.81
N LEU A 101 -7.58 -16.63 1.92
CA LEU A 101 -7.69 -15.72 3.07
C LEU A 101 -8.48 -14.47 2.70
N ILE A 102 -9.62 -14.64 2.10
CA ILE A 102 -10.44 -13.57 1.50
C ILE A 102 -10.96 -12.56 2.55
N ASP A 103 -11.02 -12.92 3.81
CA ASP A 103 -11.88 -12.19 4.74
C ASP A 103 -11.28 -10.93 5.39
N LYS A 104 -9.98 -10.65 5.28
CA LYS A 104 -9.37 -9.54 6.05
C LYS A 104 -8.08 -8.97 5.44
N ILE A 105 -7.93 -8.95 4.12
CA ILE A 105 -6.73 -8.39 3.50
C ILE A 105 -6.86 -6.88 3.39
N LEU A 106 -5.91 -6.16 3.96
CA LEU A 106 -5.68 -4.75 3.70
C LEU A 106 -4.52 -4.61 2.73
N ILE A 107 -4.71 -3.79 1.70
CA ILE A 107 -3.66 -3.41 0.78
C ILE A 107 -3.28 -1.97 1.06
N ALA A 108 -2.02 -1.72 1.33
CA ALA A 108 -1.50 -0.39 1.55
C ALA A 108 -0.64 0.04 0.36
N LEU A 109 -0.85 1.25 -0.12
CA LEU A 109 -0.03 1.89 -1.15
C LEU A 109 0.55 3.18 -0.57
N TYR A 110 1.86 3.38 -0.74
CA TYR A 110 2.54 4.60 -0.36
C TYR A 110 3.14 5.28 -1.60
N CYS A 111 2.68 6.49 -1.88
CA CYS A 111 3.18 7.29 -2.99
C CYS A 111 4.53 7.91 -2.60
N VAL A 112 5.62 7.38 -3.14
CA VAL A 112 6.98 7.89 -2.91
C VAL A 112 7.29 9.10 -3.78
N LYS A 113 6.74 9.12 -5.01
CA LYS A 113 6.92 10.22 -5.96
C LYS A 113 5.59 10.50 -6.64
N GLU A 114 5.13 11.71 -6.48
CA GLU A 114 3.92 12.22 -7.13
C GLU A 114 4.19 12.56 -8.61
N ASP A 115 3.22 12.26 -9.46
CA ASP A 115 3.15 12.72 -10.84
C ASP A 115 1.73 13.20 -11.13
N ILE A 116 1.60 14.42 -11.64
CA ILE A 116 0.30 15.06 -11.94
C ILE A 116 -0.50 14.33 -13.04
N ASN A 117 0.15 13.52 -13.85
CA ASN A 117 -0.48 12.75 -14.92
C ASN A 117 -0.89 11.34 -14.49
N THR A 118 -0.65 10.96 -13.25
CA THR A 118 -0.97 9.63 -12.74
C THR A 118 -2.13 9.69 -11.76
N THR A 119 -3.13 8.86 -11.99
CA THR A 119 -4.28 8.74 -11.10
C THR A 119 -4.42 7.31 -10.59
N LEU A 120 -4.91 7.16 -9.37
CA LEU A 120 -5.35 5.90 -8.80
C LEU A 120 -6.87 5.96 -8.65
N SER A 121 -7.55 5.01 -9.29
CA SER A 121 -8.99 4.86 -9.18
C SER A 121 -9.34 3.62 -8.38
N VAL A 122 -10.35 3.73 -7.52
CA VAL A 122 -10.83 2.63 -6.67
C VAL A 122 -12.33 2.45 -6.90
N CYS A 123 -12.77 1.21 -7.01
CA CYS A 123 -14.20 0.88 -7.07
C CYS A 123 -14.51 -0.24 -6.05
N ASN A 124 -15.76 -0.29 -5.65
CA ASN A 124 -16.32 -1.34 -4.79
C ASN A 124 -17.36 -2.15 -5.59
#